data_83f7b0c8c187d11e1837d76efa8f7b03
#
_entry.id   83f7b0c8c187d11e1837d76efa8f7b03
#
_cell.length_a   1.000
_cell.length_b   1.000
_cell.length_c   1.000
_cell.angle_alpha   90.00
_cell.angle_beta   90.00
_cell.angle_gamma   90.00
#
_symmetry.space_group_name_H-M   'P 1'
#
loop_
_entity.id
_entity.type
_entity.pdbx_description
1 polymer ?
#
loop_
_entity_poly.entity_id
_entity_poly.type
_entity_poly.pdbx_seq_one_letter_code
_entity_poly.pdbx_strand_id
1 'polypeptide(L)'
;MNKTIVLATDHAGFELKEHVKTFLIEKGYGIKDFGAFEYDGLDDYPDFILPAAKYISKHKLIGIIFGGSGQGEAIAANRIKGIRAVVYYNGPIEIIELSRLHNNANILSIGARFVNNQEVEKVIDLWLSTDFEEG
;
A
#
# COMPACT_ATOMS: atom_id res chain seq x y z
N MET A 1 -11.61 -15.64 7.24
CA MET A 1 -10.18 -15.77 7.55
C MET A 1 -9.50 -14.43 7.44
N ASN A 2 -8.73 -14.09 8.46
CA ASN A 2 -8.08 -12.79 8.53
C ASN A 2 -6.79 -12.80 7.71
N LYS A 3 -6.76 -12.04 6.64
CA LYS A 3 -5.52 -11.78 5.93
C LYS A 3 -4.74 -10.71 6.68
N THR A 4 -3.43 -10.80 6.63
CA THR A 4 -2.55 -9.75 7.16
C THR A 4 -2.18 -8.81 6.03
N ILE A 5 -2.39 -7.51 6.26
CA ILE A 5 -2.01 -6.45 5.33
C ILE A 5 -0.82 -5.70 5.94
N VAL A 6 0.24 -5.57 5.18
CA VAL A 6 1.44 -4.83 5.60
C VAL A 6 1.26 -3.36 5.24
N LEU A 7 1.54 -2.47 6.19
CA LEU A 7 1.44 -1.03 5.97
C LEU A 7 2.78 -0.36 6.26
N ALA A 8 3.11 0.67 5.48
CA ALA A 8 4.28 1.50 5.71
C ALA A 8 4.10 2.86 5.05
N THR A 9 4.70 3.87 5.62
CA THR A 9 4.65 5.24 5.10
C THR A 9 5.84 6.04 5.60
N ASP A 10 6.09 7.17 4.96
CA ASP A 10 6.91 8.25 5.52
C ASP A 10 5.98 9.30 6.15
N HIS A 11 6.55 10.48 6.49
CA HIS A 11 5.76 11.53 7.12
C HIS A 11 4.60 12.03 6.23
N ALA A 12 4.79 12.05 4.92
CA ALA A 12 3.78 12.61 4.01
C ALA A 12 2.49 11.79 3.98
N GLY A 13 2.57 10.49 4.22
CA GLY A 13 1.40 9.61 4.22
C GLY A 13 0.95 9.16 5.59
N PHE A 14 1.51 9.71 6.65
CA PHE A 14 1.28 9.22 8.02
C PHE A 14 -0.21 9.23 8.41
N GLU A 15 -0.88 10.37 8.22
CA GLU A 15 -2.30 10.49 8.61
C GLU A 15 -3.17 9.53 7.82
N LEU A 16 -2.93 9.42 6.52
CA LEU A 16 -3.68 8.51 5.67
C LEU A 16 -3.44 7.05 6.07
N LYS A 17 -2.19 6.69 6.38
CA LYS A 17 -1.88 5.33 6.83
C LYS A 17 -2.66 4.99 8.11
N GLU A 18 -2.71 5.91 9.06
CA GLU A 18 -3.44 5.67 10.31
C GLU A 18 -4.94 5.52 10.06
N HIS A 19 -5.49 6.31 9.15
CA HIS A 19 -6.89 6.18 8.75
C HIS A 19 -7.16 4.81 8.10
N VAL A 20 -6.31 4.40 7.18
CA VAL A 20 -6.45 3.11 6.48
C VAL A 20 -6.29 1.94 7.46
N LYS A 21 -5.34 2.06 8.39
CA LYS A 21 -5.14 1.04 9.42
C LYS A 21 -6.43 0.78 10.19
N THR A 22 -7.09 1.84 10.66
CA THR A 22 -8.36 1.74 11.38
C THR A 22 -9.43 1.10 10.49
N PHE A 23 -9.54 1.55 9.25
CA PHE A 23 -10.49 1.03 8.27
C PHE A 23 -10.32 -0.48 8.08
N LEU A 24 -9.09 -0.93 7.90
CA LEU A 24 -8.81 -2.36 7.68
C LEU A 24 -9.06 -3.21 8.93
N ILE A 25 -8.70 -2.69 10.10
CA ILE A 25 -8.95 -3.40 11.36
C ILE A 25 -10.46 -3.59 11.56
N GLU A 26 -11.26 -2.56 11.29
CA GLU A 26 -12.73 -2.66 11.39
C GLU A 26 -13.30 -3.69 10.43
N LYS A 27 -12.63 -3.95 9.31
CA LYS A 27 -13.05 -4.97 8.34
C LYS A 27 -12.53 -6.36 8.66
N GLY A 28 -11.77 -6.51 9.74
CA GLY A 28 -11.30 -7.82 10.19
C GLY A 28 -9.93 -8.24 9.70
N TYR A 29 -9.18 -7.36 9.04
CA TYR A 29 -7.83 -7.68 8.60
C TYR A 29 -6.83 -7.58 9.75
N GLY A 30 -5.82 -8.46 9.75
CA GLY A 30 -4.65 -8.29 10.59
C GLY A 30 -3.72 -7.25 9.98
N ILE A 31 -3.00 -6.52 10.82
CA ILE A 31 -2.13 -5.44 10.36
C ILE A 31 -0.70 -5.68 10.85
N LYS A 32 0.25 -5.58 9.92
CA LYS A 32 1.68 -5.49 10.24
C LYS A 32 2.14 -4.10 9.81
N ASP A 33 2.37 -3.23 10.77
CA ASP A 33 2.69 -1.82 10.52
C ASP A 33 4.19 -1.60 10.72
N PHE A 34 4.88 -1.20 9.64
CA PHE A 34 6.32 -0.91 9.66
C PHE A 34 6.63 0.56 9.97
N GLY A 35 5.62 1.39 10.14
CA GLY A 35 5.80 2.81 10.47
C GLY A 35 5.54 3.70 9.24
N ALA A 36 5.71 5.00 9.33
CA ALA A 36 6.09 5.70 10.57
C ALA A 36 4.98 5.60 11.62
N PHE A 37 5.36 5.62 12.88
CA PHE A 37 4.40 5.52 13.99
C PHE A 37 4.02 6.88 14.55
N GLU A 38 4.77 7.92 14.17
CA GLU A 38 4.48 9.30 14.51
C GLU A 38 4.94 10.20 13.37
N TYR A 39 4.41 11.41 13.33
CA TYR A 39 4.79 12.36 12.30
C TYR A 39 6.20 12.90 12.58
N ASP A 40 7.11 12.70 11.63
CA ASP A 40 8.47 13.27 11.67
C ASP A 40 8.80 13.77 10.27
N GLY A 41 8.85 15.08 10.09
CA GLY A 41 9.13 15.70 8.80
C GLY A 41 10.55 15.47 8.29
N LEU A 42 11.41 14.86 9.11
CA LEU A 42 12.81 14.60 8.75
C LEU A 42 13.04 13.15 8.34
N ASP A 43 12.03 12.27 8.42
CA ASP A 43 12.21 10.89 8.03
C ASP A 43 12.28 10.74 6.50
N ASP A 44 12.82 9.63 6.05
CA ASP A 44 12.97 9.32 4.64
C ASP A 44 12.19 8.05 4.32
N TYR A 45 11.53 8.03 3.16
CA TYR A 45 10.66 6.91 2.79
C TYR A 45 11.39 5.55 2.73
N PRO A 46 12.66 5.43 2.31
CA PRO A 46 13.29 4.10 2.27
C PRO A 46 13.41 3.44 3.64
N ASP A 47 13.46 4.23 4.73
CA ASP A 47 13.60 3.69 6.08
C ASP A 47 12.42 2.80 6.49
N PHE A 48 11.25 3.02 5.91
CA PHE A 48 10.04 2.28 6.23
C PHE A 48 9.61 1.35 5.10
N ILE A 49 9.82 1.79 3.86
CA ILE A 49 9.32 1.08 2.68
C ILE A 49 10.15 -0.18 2.39
N LEU A 50 11.48 -0.09 2.46
CA LEU A 50 12.33 -1.24 2.14
C LEU A 50 12.14 -2.42 3.10
N PRO A 51 12.10 -2.20 4.43
CA PRO A 51 11.81 -3.31 5.34
C PRO A 51 10.43 -3.92 5.11
N ALA A 52 9.42 -3.09 4.83
CA ALA A 52 8.07 -3.59 4.55
C ALA A 52 8.06 -4.45 3.29
N ALA A 53 8.69 -3.98 2.21
CA ALA A 53 8.74 -4.72 0.95
C ALA A 53 9.45 -6.06 1.11
N LYS A 54 10.56 -6.09 1.85
CA LYS A 54 11.29 -7.33 2.14
C LYS A 54 10.42 -8.32 2.90
N TYR A 55 9.68 -7.83 3.88
CA TYR A 55 8.78 -8.66 4.68
C TYR A 55 7.65 -9.24 3.80
N ILE A 56 7.06 -8.42 2.93
CA ILE A 56 6.01 -8.85 2.01
C ILE A 56 6.52 -9.95 1.08
N SER A 57 7.71 -9.74 0.51
CA SER A 57 8.31 -10.72 -0.40
C SER A 57 8.61 -12.03 0.31
N LYS A 58 9.21 -11.96 1.50
CA LYS A 58 9.61 -13.14 2.26
C LYS A 58 8.40 -13.98 2.69
N HIS A 59 7.33 -13.33 3.14
CA HIS A 59 6.15 -14.01 3.69
C HIS A 59 5.00 -14.15 2.70
N LYS A 60 5.20 -13.70 1.45
CA LYS A 60 4.19 -13.76 0.37
C LYS A 60 2.87 -13.11 0.77
N LEU A 61 2.98 -11.93 1.36
CA LEU A 61 1.84 -11.13 1.79
C LEU A 61 1.54 -10.04 0.75
N ILE A 62 0.56 -9.22 1.05
CA ILE A 62 0.26 -8.01 0.28
C ILE A 62 0.38 -6.81 1.21
N GLY A 63 0.59 -5.64 0.62
CA GLY A 63 0.77 -4.44 1.41
C GLY A 63 0.26 -3.19 0.74
N ILE A 64 0.09 -2.16 1.54
CA ILE A 64 -0.29 -0.83 1.08
C ILE A 64 0.72 0.14 1.69
N ILE A 65 1.36 0.93 0.82
CA ILE A 65 2.36 1.90 1.25
C ILE A 65 1.90 3.29 0.83
N PHE A 66 2.41 4.30 1.50
CA PHE A 66 1.94 5.67 1.34
C PHE A 66 3.11 6.63 1.25
N GLY A 67 2.95 7.65 0.47
CA GLY A 67 3.90 8.76 0.35
C GLY A 67 3.17 9.96 -0.22
N GLY A 68 3.88 11.04 -0.49
CA GLY A 68 3.27 12.24 -1.07
C GLY A 68 2.62 11.96 -2.42
N SER A 69 3.36 11.36 -3.34
CA SER A 69 2.84 10.95 -4.66
C SER A 69 2.72 9.44 -4.81
N GLY A 70 3.38 8.69 -3.96
CA GLY A 70 3.46 7.24 -4.05
C GLY A 70 4.49 6.75 -5.06
N GLN A 71 5.09 7.63 -5.85
CA GLN A 71 6.01 7.24 -6.93
C GLN A 71 7.34 6.71 -6.40
N GLY A 72 8.00 7.48 -5.53
CA GLY A 72 9.28 7.07 -4.97
C GLY A 72 9.16 5.81 -4.12
N GLU A 73 8.08 5.69 -3.39
CA GLU A 73 7.78 4.51 -2.59
C GLU A 73 7.67 3.26 -3.45
N ALA A 74 6.94 3.36 -4.58
CA ALA A 74 6.80 2.23 -5.50
C ALA A 74 8.13 1.87 -6.15
N ILE A 75 8.91 2.87 -6.54
CA ILE A 75 10.24 2.63 -7.12
C ILE A 75 11.14 1.88 -6.13
N ALA A 76 11.16 2.34 -4.87
CA ALA A 76 11.95 1.69 -3.83
C ALA A 76 11.48 0.25 -3.60
N ALA A 77 10.17 0.04 -3.47
CA ALA A 77 9.61 -1.29 -3.22
C ALA A 77 9.94 -2.26 -4.36
N ASN A 78 9.85 -1.79 -5.61
CA ASN A 78 10.09 -2.64 -6.78
C ASN A 78 11.56 -3.07 -6.95
N ARG A 79 12.46 -2.52 -6.16
CA ARG A 79 13.84 -3.01 -6.12
C ARG A 79 13.97 -4.35 -5.43
N ILE A 80 12.99 -4.74 -4.65
CA ILE A 80 13.01 -6.00 -3.91
C ILE A 80 12.44 -7.10 -4.80
N LYS A 81 13.21 -8.18 -4.94
CA LYS A 81 12.78 -9.33 -5.74
C LYS A 81 11.45 -9.87 -5.21
N GLY A 82 10.53 -10.13 -6.12
CA GLY A 82 9.20 -10.65 -5.77
C GLY A 82 8.16 -9.57 -5.50
N ILE A 83 8.55 -8.29 -5.61
CA ILE A 83 7.62 -7.19 -5.41
C ILE A 83 7.11 -6.65 -6.74
N ARG A 84 5.81 -6.44 -6.80
CA ARG A 84 5.11 -5.84 -7.93
C ARG A 84 4.24 -4.71 -7.38
N ALA A 85 4.87 -3.55 -7.17
CA ALA A 85 4.21 -2.37 -6.62
C ALA A 85 3.65 -1.51 -7.74
N VAL A 86 2.42 -1.06 -7.56
CA VAL A 86 1.72 -0.14 -8.47
C VAL A 86 1.30 1.11 -7.72
N VAL A 87 1.06 2.19 -8.43
CA VAL A 87 0.79 3.50 -7.83
C VAL A 87 -0.64 3.93 -8.10
N TYR A 88 -1.28 4.50 -7.08
CA TYR A 88 -2.55 5.20 -7.25
C TYR A 88 -2.47 6.59 -6.61
N TYR A 89 -2.77 7.61 -7.40
CA TYR A 89 -2.81 8.99 -6.91
C TYR A 89 -3.96 9.77 -7.53
N ASN A 90 -5.09 9.08 -7.73
CA ASN A 90 -6.28 9.58 -8.42
C ASN A 90 -6.27 9.17 -9.90
N GLY A 91 -7.43 8.91 -10.45
CA GLY A 91 -7.57 8.48 -11.83
C GLY A 91 -8.60 7.36 -11.97
N PRO A 92 -8.64 6.71 -13.12
CA PRO A 92 -9.62 5.65 -13.34
C PRO A 92 -9.42 4.48 -12.38
N ILE A 93 -10.47 4.12 -11.67
CA ILE A 93 -10.42 3.03 -10.68
C ILE A 93 -10.15 1.68 -11.36
N GLU A 94 -10.47 1.56 -12.65
CA GLU A 94 -10.21 0.34 -13.43
C GLU A 94 -8.73 -0.04 -13.45
N ILE A 95 -7.83 0.93 -13.36
CA ILE A 95 -6.38 0.67 -13.31
C ILE A 95 -6.04 -0.16 -12.08
N ILE A 96 -6.72 0.10 -10.96
CA ILE A 96 -6.49 -0.62 -9.71
C ILE A 96 -6.94 -2.07 -9.84
N GLU A 97 -8.10 -2.30 -10.42
CA GLU A 97 -8.58 -3.65 -10.69
C GLU A 97 -7.62 -4.40 -11.61
N LEU A 98 -7.19 -3.75 -12.71
CA LEU A 98 -6.27 -4.36 -13.67
C LEU A 98 -4.90 -4.69 -13.06
N SER A 99 -4.44 -3.91 -12.09
CA SER A 99 -3.17 -4.19 -11.43
C SER A 99 -3.18 -5.54 -10.71
N ARG A 100 -4.32 -5.94 -10.17
CA ARG A 100 -4.48 -7.25 -9.55
C ARG A 100 -4.78 -8.32 -10.60
N LEU A 101 -5.74 -8.05 -11.46
CA LEU A 101 -6.28 -9.01 -12.41
C LEU A 101 -5.21 -9.50 -13.39
N HIS A 102 -4.44 -8.58 -13.95
CA HIS A 102 -3.46 -8.88 -15.00
C HIS A 102 -2.01 -8.86 -14.52
N ASN A 103 -1.68 -8.05 -13.54
CA ASN A 103 -0.29 -7.81 -13.15
C ASN A 103 0.09 -8.47 -11.83
N ASN A 104 -0.87 -9.05 -11.13
CA ASN A 104 -0.66 -9.71 -9.83
C ASN A 104 0.11 -8.79 -8.87
N ALA A 105 -0.28 -7.50 -8.81
CA ALA A 105 0.36 -6.54 -7.93
C ALA A 105 0.20 -6.97 -6.47
N ASN A 106 1.27 -6.88 -5.70
CA ASN A 106 1.25 -7.24 -4.28
C ASN A 106 1.48 -6.06 -3.35
N ILE A 107 1.79 -4.89 -3.89
CA ILE A 107 1.84 -3.63 -3.15
C ILE A 107 1.07 -2.57 -3.91
N LEU A 108 0.19 -1.87 -3.18
CA LEU A 108 -0.48 -0.67 -3.67
C LEU A 108 0.17 0.54 -3.00
N SER A 109 0.76 1.42 -3.80
CA SER A 109 1.40 2.65 -3.31
C SER A 109 0.47 3.82 -3.55
N ILE A 110 0.08 4.51 -2.49
CA ILE A 110 -0.92 5.58 -2.57
C ILE A 110 -0.26 6.94 -2.39
N GLY A 111 -0.55 7.86 -3.33
CA GLY A 111 -0.11 9.25 -3.26
C GLY A 111 -1.02 10.07 -2.37
N ALA A 112 -0.66 10.19 -1.08
CA ALA A 112 -1.52 10.75 -0.05
C ALA A 112 -1.93 12.20 -0.31
N ARG A 113 -1.09 12.96 -1.04
CA ARG A 113 -1.39 14.38 -1.33
C ARG A 113 -2.47 14.57 -2.37
N PHE A 114 -2.85 13.51 -3.10
CA PHE A 114 -3.74 13.60 -4.27
C PHE A 114 -5.06 12.87 -4.10
N VAL A 115 -5.32 12.30 -2.91
CA VAL A 115 -6.49 11.46 -2.66
C VAL A 115 -7.19 11.91 -1.38
N ASN A 116 -8.46 11.53 -1.23
CA ASN A 116 -9.19 11.72 0.03
C ASN A 116 -9.53 10.36 0.65
N ASN A 117 -9.97 10.37 1.91
CA ASN A 117 -10.21 9.14 2.66
C ASN A 117 -11.29 8.26 2.03
N GLN A 118 -12.36 8.86 1.52
CA GLN A 118 -13.46 8.10 0.92
C GLN A 118 -13.02 7.38 -0.35
N GLU A 119 -12.26 8.07 -1.18
CA GLU A 119 -11.72 7.52 -2.42
C GLU A 119 -10.79 6.35 -2.12
N VAL A 120 -9.91 6.53 -1.15
CA VAL A 120 -8.94 5.50 -0.77
C VAL A 120 -9.64 4.25 -0.25
N GLU A 121 -10.69 4.40 0.54
CA GLU A 121 -11.45 3.25 1.03
C GLU A 121 -12.04 2.43 -0.12
N LYS A 122 -12.61 3.10 -1.13
CA LYS A 122 -13.15 2.42 -2.32
C LYS A 122 -12.07 1.69 -3.10
N VAL A 123 -10.93 2.35 -3.29
CA VAL A 123 -9.80 1.79 -4.05
C VAL A 123 -9.26 0.56 -3.34
N ILE A 124 -9.09 0.63 -2.03
CA ILE A 124 -8.57 -0.49 -1.24
C ILE A 124 -9.55 -1.67 -1.26
N ASP A 125 -10.84 -1.41 -1.10
CA ASP A 125 -11.84 -2.49 -1.17
C ASP A 125 -11.78 -3.20 -2.52
N LEU A 126 -11.72 -2.46 -3.61
CA LEU A 126 -11.63 -3.04 -4.94
C LEU A 126 -10.34 -3.84 -5.11
N TRP A 127 -9.21 -3.28 -4.68
CA TRP A 127 -7.91 -3.91 -4.84
C TRP A 127 -7.83 -5.23 -4.05
N LEU A 128 -8.31 -5.22 -2.80
CA LEU A 128 -8.28 -6.42 -1.95
C LEU A 128 -9.26 -7.49 -2.38
N SER A 129 -10.33 -7.12 -3.09
CA SER A 129 -11.35 -8.07 -3.54
C SER A 129 -11.10 -8.62 -4.95
N THR A 130 -10.04 -8.16 -5.63
CA THR A 130 -9.73 -8.59 -7.00
C THR A 130 -8.61 -9.63 -6.96
N ASP A 131 -8.85 -10.80 -7.54
CA ASP A 131 -7.86 -11.87 -7.62
C ASP A 131 -7.08 -11.80 -8.93
N PHE A 132 -5.87 -12.36 -8.92
CA PHE A 132 -5.07 -12.47 -10.12
C PHE A 132 -5.63 -13.55 -11.04
N GLU A 133 -5.84 -13.23 -12.31
CA GLU A 133 -6.20 -14.18 -13.34
C GLU A 133 -4.94 -14.59 -14.10
N GLU A 134 -4.54 -15.83 -13.91
CA GLU A 134 -3.48 -16.42 -14.71
C GLU A 134 -4.00 -16.64 -16.12
N GLY A 135 -3.29 -16.11 -17.10
CA GLY A 135 -3.79 -16.32 -18.42
C GLY A 135 -3.11 -15.67 -19.47
#